data_aa47fe7580c6a57915a766b43d5d2e54
#
_entry.id   aa47fe7580c6a57915a766b43d5d2e54
#
_cell.length_a   1.000
_cell.length_b   1.000
_cell.length_c   1.000
_cell.angle_alpha   90.00
_cell.angle_beta   90.00
_cell.angle_gamma   90.00
#
_symmetry.space_group_name_H-M   'P 1'
#
loop_
_entity.id
_entity.type
_entity.pdbx_description
1 polymer ?
#
loop_
_entity_poly.entity_id
_entity_poly.type
_entity_poly.pdbx_seq_one_letter_code
_entity_poly.pdbx_strand_id
1 'polypeptide(L)'
;MAKALASFDILTAVHKHYSVEEWRAFVQAQADSVLRHIMVSTGTSDADFEKTKQILALHSSLNFVCIDVANGYSEHFVQFLAKAREAWPDKTICAGNVVTGEMCEELILSGADIVKVGIGPGSVCTTRVKTGVGYPQLSAVIECADAAHGLGGQIVSDGGCTVPGDVAKAFGGGADFVML
;
A
#
# COMPACT_ATOMS: atom_id res chain seq x y z
N MET A 1 -15.31 -6.25 -8.72
CA MET A 1 -14.87 -4.93 -8.21
C MET A 1 -13.72 -4.39 -9.08
N ALA A 2 -12.55 -5.00 -9.15
CA ALA A 2 -11.37 -4.49 -9.89
C ALA A 2 -11.67 -4.01 -11.33
N LYS A 3 -12.40 -4.83 -12.14
CA LYS A 3 -12.80 -4.45 -13.49
C LYS A 3 -13.64 -3.16 -13.54
N ALA A 4 -14.54 -2.97 -12.58
CA ALA A 4 -15.39 -1.77 -12.53
C ALA A 4 -14.58 -0.54 -12.10
N LEU A 5 -13.65 -0.68 -11.14
CA LEU A 5 -12.78 0.41 -10.69
C LEU A 5 -11.78 0.82 -11.77
N ALA A 6 -11.22 -0.14 -12.50
CA ALA A 6 -10.29 0.12 -13.61
C ALA A 6 -10.91 0.97 -14.72
N SER A 7 -12.24 0.92 -14.95
CA SER A 7 -12.90 1.78 -15.93
C SER A 7 -12.98 3.25 -15.52
N PHE A 8 -12.62 3.57 -14.29
CA PHE A 8 -12.51 4.94 -13.74
C PHE A 8 -11.05 5.30 -13.39
N ASP A 9 -10.07 4.55 -13.91
CA ASP A 9 -8.64 4.70 -13.60
C ASP A 9 -8.31 4.60 -12.10
N ILE A 10 -9.09 3.78 -11.35
CA ILE A 10 -8.90 3.56 -9.92
C ILE A 10 -8.15 2.25 -9.71
N LEU A 11 -7.07 2.31 -8.90
CA LEU A 11 -6.30 1.14 -8.48
C LEU A 11 -7.10 0.25 -7.53
N THR A 12 -6.86 -1.05 -7.58
CA THR A 12 -7.43 -2.02 -6.66
C THR A 12 -6.33 -2.80 -5.97
N ALA A 13 -6.16 -2.61 -4.65
CA ALA A 13 -5.31 -3.45 -3.84
C ALA A 13 -6.03 -4.78 -3.55
N VAL A 14 -5.52 -5.86 -4.12
CA VAL A 14 -6.08 -7.20 -3.96
C VAL A 14 -5.42 -7.87 -2.76
N HIS A 15 -6.22 -8.30 -1.77
CA HIS A 15 -5.72 -8.88 -0.53
C HIS A 15 -4.87 -10.14 -0.75
N LYS A 16 -3.94 -10.39 0.19
CA LYS A 16 -2.93 -11.44 0.11
C LYS A 16 -3.42 -12.89 0.26
N HIS A 17 -4.72 -13.12 0.49
CA HIS A 17 -5.24 -14.45 0.83
C HIS A 17 -5.55 -15.35 -0.37
N TYR A 18 -5.60 -14.80 -1.59
CA TYR A 18 -5.76 -15.61 -2.79
C TYR A 18 -4.52 -16.46 -3.07
N SER A 19 -4.75 -17.69 -3.54
CA SER A 19 -3.71 -18.60 -4.01
C SER A 19 -3.15 -18.17 -5.37
N VAL A 20 -2.01 -18.74 -5.77
CA VAL A 20 -1.42 -18.50 -7.09
C VAL A 20 -2.33 -19.00 -8.20
N GLU A 21 -3.05 -20.10 -7.97
CA GLU A 21 -4.02 -20.68 -8.91
C GLU A 21 -5.20 -19.75 -9.15
N GLU A 22 -5.75 -19.17 -8.08
CA GLU A 22 -6.82 -18.17 -8.19
C GLU A 22 -6.36 -16.92 -8.91
N TRP A 23 -5.13 -16.45 -8.64
CA TRP A 23 -4.50 -15.36 -9.37
C TRP A 23 -4.30 -15.70 -10.86
N ARG A 24 -3.87 -16.92 -11.18
CA ARG A 24 -3.72 -17.37 -12.57
C ARG A 24 -5.04 -17.33 -13.32
N ALA A 25 -6.11 -17.87 -12.73
CA ALA A 25 -7.44 -17.84 -13.31
C ALA A 25 -7.95 -16.39 -13.49
N PHE A 26 -7.70 -15.52 -12.50
CA PHE A 26 -8.07 -14.12 -12.59
C PHE A 26 -7.33 -13.41 -13.73
N VAL A 27 -6.01 -13.54 -13.80
CA VAL A 27 -5.16 -12.89 -14.82
C VAL A 27 -5.56 -13.33 -16.23
N GLN A 28 -5.82 -14.63 -16.44
CA GLN A 28 -6.26 -15.17 -17.74
C GLN A 28 -7.63 -14.63 -18.18
N ALA A 29 -8.48 -14.24 -17.24
CA ALA A 29 -9.83 -13.76 -17.51
C ALA A 29 -9.92 -12.23 -17.69
N GLN A 30 -8.82 -11.48 -17.49
CA GLN A 30 -8.84 -10.01 -17.54
C GLN A 30 -8.00 -9.47 -18.71
N ALA A 31 -8.40 -8.30 -19.19
CA ALA A 31 -7.61 -7.53 -20.16
C ALA A 31 -6.48 -6.75 -19.45
N ASP A 32 -5.41 -6.45 -20.18
CA ASP A 32 -4.29 -5.64 -19.71
C ASP A 32 -4.70 -4.30 -19.09
N SER A 33 -5.74 -3.69 -19.62
CA SER A 33 -6.29 -2.43 -19.09
C SER A 33 -6.81 -2.58 -17.66
N VAL A 34 -7.26 -3.77 -17.25
CA VAL A 34 -7.65 -4.06 -15.86
C VAL A 34 -6.42 -4.41 -15.03
N LEU A 35 -5.52 -5.26 -15.56
CA LEU A 35 -4.34 -5.72 -14.83
C LEU A 35 -3.39 -4.58 -14.44
N ARG A 36 -3.29 -3.53 -15.25
CA ARG A 36 -2.51 -2.33 -14.94
C ARG A 36 -3.02 -1.54 -13.73
N HIS A 37 -4.27 -1.76 -13.32
CA HIS A 37 -4.88 -1.14 -12.14
C HIS A 37 -4.90 -2.07 -10.92
N ILE A 38 -4.15 -3.16 -10.98
CA ILE A 38 -4.09 -4.12 -9.86
C ILE A 38 -2.80 -3.91 -9.07
N MET A 39 -2.97 -3.82 -7.76
CA MET A 39 -1.90 -3.85 -6.78
C MET A 39 -1.94 -5.19 -6.05
N VAL A 40 -0.86 -5.96 -6.12
CA VAL A 40 -0.72 -7.27 -5.48
C VAL A 40 -0.32 -7.06 -4.03
N SER A 41 -1.20 -7.39 -3.08
CA SER A 41 -0.87 -7.25 -1.66
C SER A 41 -0.13 -8.48 -1.12
N THR A 42 0.87 -8.24 -0.28
CA THR A 42 1.72 -9.25 0.36
C THR A 42 1.93 -8.95 1.85
N GLY A 43 2.23 -9.98 2.64
CA GLY A 43 2.82 -9.84 3.97
C GLY A 43 4.33 -9.82 3.90
N THR A 44 4.99 -10.17 5.02
CA THR A 44 6.46 -10.08 5.16
C THR A 44 7.14 -11.42 5.47
N SER A 45 6.41 -12.55 5.32
CA SER A 45 7.02 -13.87 5.44
C SER A 45 7.73 -14.29 4.15
N ASP A 46 8.70 -15.21 4.24
CA ASP A 46 9.32 -15.79 3.06
C ASP A 46 8.31 -16.50 2.15
N ALA A 47 7.28 -17.11 2.72
CA ALA A 47 6.18 -17.71 1.95
C ALA A 47 5.38 -16.65 1.17
N ASP A 48 5.13 -15.49 1.77
CA ASP A 48 4.49 -14.36 1.10
C ASP A 48 5.36 -13.83 -0.04
N PHE A 49 6.67 -13.72 0.19
CA PHE A 49 7.62 -13.28 -0.83
C PHE A 49 7.61 -14.19 -2.07
N GLU A 50 7.77 -15.50 -1.87
CA GLU A 50 7.78 -16.48 -2.97
C GLU A 50 6.43 -16.54 -3.70
N LYS A 51 5.32 -16.43 -2.97
CA LYS A 51 3.99 -16.35 -3.57
C LYS A 51 3.84 -15.10 -4.44
N THR A 52 4.25 -13.94 -3.93
CA THR A 52 4.18 -12.66 -4.67
C THR A 52 5.03 -12.71 -5.94
N LYS A 53 6.23 -13.27 -5.86
CA LYS A 53 7.11 -13.51 -7.02
C LYS A 53 6.43 -14.34 -8.10
N GLN A 54 5.75 -15.43 -7.71
CA GLN A 54 5.00 -16.27 -8.65
C GLN A 54 3.81 -15.52 -9.28
N ILE A 55 3.10 -14.69 -8.49
CA ILE A 55 1.96 -13.90 -8.98
C ILE A 55 2.44 -12.85 -10.00
N LEU A 56 3.49 -12.10 -9.68
CA LEU A 56 4.04 -11.07 -10.58
C LEU A 56 4.56 -11.66 -11.89
N ALA A 57 5.05 -12.90 -11.88
CA ALA A 57 5.48 -13.62 -13.08
C ALA A 57 4.32 -14.06 -14.00
N LEU A 58 3.07 -14.01 -13.54
CA LEU A 58 1.91 -14.40 -14.36
C LEU A 58 1.64 -13.42 -15.50
N HIS A 59 1.93 -12.12 -15.31
CA HIS A 59 1.67 -11.11 -16.34
C HIS A 59 2.51 -9.84 -16.13
N SER A 60 3.06 -9.32 -17.23
CA SER A 60 3.91 -8.11 -17.21
C SER A 60 3.17 -6.83 -16.79
N SER A 61 1.85 -6.77 -16.95
CA SER A 61 1.03 -5.62 -16.54
C SER A 61 0.78 -5.52 -15.03
N LEU A 62 1.16 -6.52 -14.22
CA LEU A 62 1.12 -6.44 -12.77
C LEU A 62 2.33 -5.64 -12.26
N ASN A 63 2.15 -4.32 -12.14
CA ASN A 63 3.25 -3.39 -11.86
C ASN A 63 3.26 -2.87 -10.43
N PHE A 64 2.21 -3.08 -9.64
CA PHE A 64 2.09 -2.55 -8.29
C PHE A 64 2.14 -3.67 -7.25
N VAL A 65 2.94 -3.47 -6.21
CA VAL A 65 3.02 -4.35 -5.03
C VAL A 65 2.66 -3.55 -3.79
N CYS A 66 1.82 -4.10 -2.92
CA CYS A 66 1.49 -3.52 -1.62
C CYS A 66 2.03 -4.42 -0.51
N ILE A 67 3.06 -3.98 0.20
CA ILE A 67 3.58 -4.65 1.39
C ILE A 67 2.78 -4.14 2.58
N ASP A 68 1.80 -4.95 3.05
CA ASP A 68 0.77 -4.53 3.98
C ASP A 68 0.93 -5.20 5.35
N VAL A 69 1.28 -4.38 6.35
CA VAL A 69 1.38 -4.78 7.76
C VAL A 69 0.66 -3.77 8.66
N ALA A 70 0.16 -4.24 9.80
CA ALA A 70 -0.53 -3.38 10.77
C ALA A 70 0.41 -2.36 11.44
N ASN A 71 1.72 -2.65 11.47
CA ASN A 71 2.76 -1.85 12.10
C ASN A 71 4.06 -1.95 11.31
N GLY A 72 4.41 -0.89 10.58
CA GLY A 72 5.61 -0.78 9.75
C GLY A 72 6.89 -0.40 10.51
N TYR A 73 6.87 -0.32 11.84
CA TYR A 73 8.00 0.13 12.66
C TYR A 73 8.99 -0.97 13.07
N SER A 74 8.96 -2.12 12.41
CA SER A 74 9.90 -3.21 12.72
C SER A 74 11.07 -3.25 11.75
N GLU A 75 12.27 -3.55 12.26
CA GLU A 75 13.47 -3.76 11.44
C GLU A 75 13.23 -4.85 10.37
N HIS A 76 12.53 -5.93 10.75
CA HIS A 76 12.13 -6.98 9.80
C HIS A 76 11.35 -6.44 8.59
N PHE A 77 10.46 -5.47 8.82
CA PHE A 77 9.68 -4.86 7.75
C PHE A 77 10.57 -4.07 6.78
N VAL A 78 11.49 -3.28 7.31
CA VAL A 78 12.45 -2.50 6.51
C VAL A 78 13.36 -3.42 5.69
N GLN A 79 13.89 -4.48 6.31
CA GLN A 79 14.72 -5.48 5.62
C GLN A 79 13.93 -6.22 4.52
N PHE A 80 12.68 -6.56 4.78
CA PHE A 80 11.81 -7.17 3.77
C PHE A 80 11.54 -6.23 2.60
N LEU A 81 11.31 -4.95 2.86
CA LEU A 81 11.12 -3.93 1.82
C LEU A 81 12.36 -3.79 0.93
N ALA A 82 13.55 -3.71 1.52
CA ALA A 82 14.80 -3.67 0.77
C ALA A 82 14.99 -4.92 -0.11
N LYS A 83 14.75 -6.12 0.44
CA LYS A 83 14.74 -7.39 -0.31
C LYS A 83 13.73 -7.38 -1.47
N ALA A 84 12.55 -6.81 -1.25
CA ALA A 84 11.50 -6.68 -2.26
C ALA A 84 11.95 -5.73 -3.39
N ARG A 85 12.56 -4.59 -3.06
CA ARG A 85 13.10 -3.65 -4.05
C ARG A 85 14.21 -4.28 -4.90
N GLU A 86 15.12 -5.04 -4.30
CA GLU A 86 16.15 -5.77 -5.06
C GLU A 86 15.55 -6.80 -6.03
N ALA A 87 14.51 -7.50 -5.60
CA ALA A 87 13.86 -8.52 -6.41
C ALA A 87 12.95 -7.95 -7.53
N TRP A 88 12.39 -6.77 -7.30
CA TRP A 88 11.41 -6.13 -8.20
C TRP A 88 11.78 -4.66 -8.47
N PRO A 89 12.92 -4.38 -9.11
CA PRO A 89 13.43 -3.02 -9.29
C PRO A 89 12.50 -2.14 -10.15
N ASP A 90 11.76 -2.74 -11.07
CA ASP A 90 10.88 -2.04 -12.01
C ASP A 90 9.41 -1.94 -11.52
N LYS A 91 9.10 -2.45 -10.32
CA LYS A 91 7.74 -2.41 -9.78
C LYS A 91 7.55 -1.19 -8.88
N THR A 92 6.35 -0.64 -8.89
CA THR A 92 5.95 0.37 -7.91
C THR A 92 5.59 -0.32 -6.61
N ILE A 93 6.31 -0.01 -5.53
CA ILE A 93 6.14 -0.62 -4.21
C ILE A 93 5.46 0.38 -3.28
N CYS A 94 4.25 0.01 -2.82
CA CYS A 94 3.55 0.67 -1.73
C CYS A 94 3.83 -0.11 -0.44
N ALA A 95 4.26 0.57 0.63
CA ALA A 95 4.63 -0.08 1.89
C ALA A 95 4.07 0.66 3.11
N GLY A 96 3.62 -0.05 4.11
CA GLY A 96 3.07 0.51 5.35
C GLY A 96 2.38 -0.53 6.23
N ASN A 97 1.79 -0.09 7.39
CA ASN A 97 1.42 1.30 7.68
C ASN A 97 2.36 1.97 8.68
N VAL A 98 2.54 3.25 8.48
CA VAL A 98 3.27 4.15 9.39
C VAL A 98 2.48 5.44 9.61
N VAL A 99 2.89 6.29 10.55
CA VAL A 99 2.21 7.56 10.88
C VAL A 99 3.17 8.70 11.24
N THR A 100 4.49 8.50 11.13
CA THR A 100 5.52 9.53 11.43
C THR A 100 6.39 9.81 10.23
N GLY A 101 6.89 11.04 10.13
CA GLY A 101 7.76 11.48 9.05
C GLY A 101 9.06 10.67 8.99
N GLU A 102 9.71 10.44 10.14
CA GLU A 102 10.97 9.68 10.19
C GLU A 102 10.82 8.25 9.61
N MET A 103 9.72 7.57 9.96
CA MET A 103 9.51 6.22 9.42
C MET A 103 9.09 6.24 7.95
N CYS A 104 8.40 7.31 7.52
CA CYS A 104 8.08 7.54 6.12
C CYS A 104 9.37 7.69 5.30
N GLU A 105 10.32 8.51 5.75
CA GLU A 105 11.64 8.68 5.14
C GLU A 105 12.39 7.34 5.08
N GLU A 106 12.43 6.60 6.18
CA GLU A 106 13.10 5.29 6.25
C GLU A 106 12.56 4.31 5.21
N LEU A 107 11.24 4.25 5.04
CA LEU A 107 10.64 3.36 4.04
C LEU A 107 10.97 3.79 2.60
N ILE A 108 10.97 5.08 2.29
CA ILE A 108 11.33 5.57 0.96
C ILE A 108 12.79 5.27 0.67
N LEU A 109 13.70 5.57 1.60
CA LEU A 109 15.13 5.27 1.46
C LEU A 109 15.40 3.77 1.34
N SER A 110 14.55 2.94 1.93
CA SER A 110 14.62 1.47 1.84
C SER A 110 13.97 0.90 0.59
N GLY A 111 13.36 1.75 -0.28
CA GLY A 111 12.90 1.34 -1.60
C GLY A 111 11.38 1.39 -1.82
N ALA A 112 10.59 2.01 -0.94
CA ALA A 112 9.20 2.30 -1.24
C ALA A 112 9.07 3.49 -2.21
N ASP A 113 8.13 3.40 -3.15
CA ASP A 113 7.72 4.53 -3.98
C ASP A 113 6.55 5.27 -3.34
N ILE A 114 5.67 4.52 -2.67
CA ILE A 114 4.47 5.02 -2.02
C ILE A 114 4.45 4.51 -0.57
N VAL A 115 4.29 5.40 0.39
CA VAL A 115 4.14 5.02 1.80
C VAL A 115 2.67 5.02 2.20
N LYS A 116 2.21 3.91 2.80
CA LYS A 116 0.84 3.77 3.29
C LYS A 116 0.73 4.29 4.72
N VAL A 117 -0.05 5.37 4.89
CA VAL A 117 -0.13 6.18 6.11
C VAL A 117 -1.45 5.96 6.82
N GLY A 118 -1.39 5.49 8.07
CA GLY A 118 -2.56 5.36 8.94
C GLY A 118 -2.46 4.18 9.91
N ILE A 119 -2.62 4.45 11.20
CA ILE A 119 -2.75 3.43 12.25
C ILE A 119 -3.96 3.76 13.11
N GLY A 120 -4.98 2.92 12.99
CA GLY A 120 -6.20 3.03 13.79
C GLY A 120 -7.24 4.07 13.37
N PRO A 121 -7.21 4.71 12.17
CA PRO A 121 -8.18 5.75 11.84
C PRO A 121 -9.53 5.20 11.35
N GLY A 122 -9.59 3.93 10.93
CA GLY A 122 -10.80 3.31 10.39
C GLY A 122 -11.94 3.26 11.41
N SER A 123 -13.18 3.52 10.98
CA SER A 123 -14.37 3.52 11.84
C SER A 123 -14.64 2.16 12.51
N VAL A 124 -14.23 1.06 11.87
CA VAL A 124 -14.34 -0.31 12.39
C VAL A 124 -13.02 -0.85 12.98
N CYS A 125 -11.96 -0.03 12.99
CA CYS A 125 -10.66 -0.44 13.48
C CYS A 125 -10.66 -0.59 15.01
N THR A 126 -10.15 -1.72 15.49
CA THR A 126 -10.07 -2.02 16.93
C THR A 126 -8.69 -1.71 17.53
N THR A 127 -7.71 -1.31 16.73
CA THR A 127 -6.32 -1.09 17.18
C THR A 127 -6.23 -0.12 18.33
N ARG A 128 -6.84 1.08 18.21
CA ARG A 128 -6.82 2.09 19.27
C ARG A 128 -7.45 1.63 20.58
N VAL A 129 -8.55 0.88 20.46
CA VAL A 129 -9.28 0.35 21.64
C VAL A 129 -8.50 -0.76 22.32
N LYS A 130 -7.88 -1.65 21.54
CA LYS A 130 -7.19 -2.85 22.07
C LYS A 130 -5.75 -2.60 22.48
N THR A 131 -5.04 -1.71 21.80
CA THR A 131 -3.60 -1.50 22.01
C THR A 131 -3.27 -0.13 22.57
N GLY A 132 -4.22 0.84 22.51
CA GLY A 132 -3.96 2.24 22.81
C GLY A 132 -3.13 2.96 21.74
N VAL A 133 -2.74 2.27 20.67
CA VAL A 133 -1.90 2.84 19.59
C VAL A 133 -2.76 3.43 18.49
N GLY A 134 -2.40 4.62 18.03
CA GLY A 134 -3.04 5.32 16.92
C GLY A 134 -2.54 6.75 16.80
N TYR A 135 -2.83 7.37 15.67
CA TYR A 135 -2.45 8.75 15.39
C TYR A 135 -3.61 9.46 14.67
N PRO A 136 -3.88 10.77 14.91
CA PRO A 136 -4.88 11.51 14.15
C PRO A 136 -4.54 11.52 12.66
N GLN A 137 -5.45 11.01 11.82
CA GLN A 137 -5.13 10.71 10.42
C GLN A 137 -4.65 11.91 9.63
N LEU A 138 -5.32 13.07 9.73
CA LEU A 138 -4.91 14.26 8.99
C LEU A 138 -3.52 14.75 9.40
N SER A 139 -3.20 14.68 10.69
CA SER A 139 -1.86 15.05 11.20
C SER A 139 -0.79 14.09 10.64
N ALA A 140 -1.06 12.78 10.64
CA ALA A 140 -0.16 11.79 10.03
C ALA A 140 0.05 12.05 8.53
N VAL A 141 -1.04 12.36 7.81
CA VAL A 141 -0.97 12.68 6.37
C VAL A 141 -0.08 13.88 6.10
N ILE A 142 -0.27 14.99 6.84
CA ILE A 142 0.51 16.22 6.65
C ILE A 142 2.00 15.96 6.93
N GLU A 143 2.31 15.30 8.04
CA GLU A 143 3.68 15.00 8.45
C GLU A 143 4.39 14.05 7.45
N CYS A 144 3.71 12.95 7.08
CA CYS A 144 4.29 11.98 6.15
C CYS A 144 4.36 12.50 4.71
N ALA A 145 3.44 13.37 4.29
CA ALA A 145 3.49 14.00 2.97
C ALA A 145 4.72 14.91 2.84
N ASP A 146 5.00 15.73 3.84
CA ASP A 146 6.17 16.61 3.87
C ASP A 146 7.47 15.79 3.76
N ALA A 147 7.58 14.74 4.58
CA ALA A 147 8.72 13.82 4.57
C ALA A 147 8.89 13.10 3.22
N ALA A 148 7.80 12.52 2.68
CA ALA A 148 7.82 11.77 1.43
C ALA A 148 8.20 12.64 0.23
N HIS A 149 7.54 13.80 0.10
CA HIS A 149 7.75 14.69 -1.03
C HIS A 149 9.17 15.27 -1.01
N GLY A 150 9.76 15.51 0.17
CA GLY A 150 11.16 15.94 0.32
C GLY A 150 12.17 14.95 -0.27
N LEU A 151 11.82 13.67 -0.34
CA LEU A 151 12.63 12.58 -0.91
C LEU A 151 12.17 12.13 -2.30
N GLY A 152 11.15 12.77 -2.89
CA GLY A 152 10.58 12.40 -4.18
C GLY A 152 9.68 11.16 -4.15
N GLY A 153 9.27 10.70 -2.96
CA GLY A 153 8.29 9.65 -2.76
C GLY A 153 6.86 10.18 -2.72
N GLN A 154 5.89 9.27 -2.56
CA GLN A 154 4.47 9.58 -2.49
C GLN A 154 3.83 8.92 -1.28
N ILE A 155 2.63 9.37 -0.88
CA ILE A 155 1.87 8.75 0.19
C ILE A 155 0.44 8.39 -0.23
N VAL A 156 -0.09 7.33 0.38
CA VAL A 156 -1.52 7.02 0.35
C VAL A 156 -2.11 7.12 1.75
N SER A 157 -3.11 7.98 1.92
CA SER A 157 -3.89 8.06 3.16
C SER A 157 -4.79 6.84 3.28
N ASP A 158 -4.54 5.99 4.29
CA ASP A 158 -5.27 4.73 4.50
C ASP A 158 -6.13 4.78 5.76
N GLY A 159 -7.44 4.70 5.54
CA GLY A 159 -8.47 4.66 6.57
C GLY A 159 -8.99 6.02 7.03
N GLY A 160 -10.16 5.99 7.65
CA GLY A 160 -10.80 7.18 8.25
C GLY A 160 -11.63 8.04 7.28
N CYS A 161 -11.61 7.77 5.98
CA CYS A 161 -12.44 8.47 5.00
C CYS A 161 -13.82 7.80 4.91
N THR A 162 -14.84 8.43 5.47
CA THR A 162 -16.22 7.92 5.49
C THR A 162 -17.19 8.73 4.64
N VAL A 163 -16.81 9.95 4.29
CA VAL A 163 -17.57 10.88 3.46
C VAL A 163 -16.64 11.61 2.48
N PRO A 164 -17.16 12.18 1.37
CA PRO A 164 -16.32 12.87 0.38
C PRO A 164 -15.45 14.00 0.95
N GLY A 165 -15.93 14.69 2.00
CA GLY A 165 -15.16 15.72 2.67
C GLY A 165 -13.89 15.21 3.36
N ASP A 166 -13.86 13.95 3.80
CA ASP A 166 -12.65 13.34 4.38
C ASP A 166 -11.61 13.08 3.30
N VAL A 167 -12.06 12.63 2.11
CA VAL A 167 -11.19 12.47 0.93
C VAL A 167 -10.56 13.81 0.53
N ALA A 168 -11.38 14.86 0.48
CA ALA A 168 -10.89 16.21 0.16
C ALA A 168 -9.86 16.71 1.20
N LYS A 169 -10.06 16.42 2.49
CA LYS A 169 -9.09 16.76 3.54
C LYS A 169 -7.79 15.97 3.40
N ALA A 170 -7.85 14.68 3.04
CA ALA A 170 -6.65 13.88 2.83
C ALA A 170 -5.80 14.46 1.70
N PHE A 171 -6.39 14.77 0.55
CA PHE A 171 -5.68 15.45 -0.55
C PHE A 171 -5.21 16.86 -0.15
N GLY A 172 -6.04 17.64 0.54
CA GLY A 172 -5.66 18.96 1.05
C GLY A 172 -4.52 18.91 2.09
N GLY A 173 -4.35 17.77 2.78
CA GLY A 173 -3.25 17.48 3.70
C GLY A 173 -1.97 17.00 3.01
N GLY A 174 -1.99 16.80 1.68
CA GLY A 174 -0.83 16.41 0.90
C GLY A 174 -0.81 14.95 0.46
N ALA A 175 -1.87 14.16 0.72
CA ALA A 175 -1.91 12.79 0.20
C ALA A 175 -1.95 12.77 -1.34
N ASP A 176 -1.15 11.91 -1.96
CA ASP A 176 -1.17 11.67 -3.41
C ASP A 176 -2.28 10.70 -3.80
N PHE A 177 -2.60 9.79 -2.89
CA PHE A 177 -3.66 8.80 -3.04
C PHE A 177 -4.49 8.68 -1.75
N VAL A 178 -5.72 8.20 -1.89
CA VAL A 178 -6.59 7.88 -0.76
C VAL A 178 -7.12 6.45 -0.93
N MET A 179 -6.97 5.63 0.10
CA MET A 179 -7.49 4.26 0.13
C MET A 179 -8.88 4.26 0.80
N LEU A 180 -9.87 3.69 0.09
CA LEU A 180 -11.29 3.65 0.48
C LEU A 180 -11.79 2.22 0.69
#